data_9a2e86d7ae28a8aeb3608f1bb7ed74c6
#
_entry.id   9a2e86d7ae28a8aeb3608f1bb7ed74c6
#
_cell.length_a   1.000
_cell.length_b   1.000
_cell.length_c   1.000
_cell.angle_alpha   90.00
_cell.angle_beta   90.00
_cell.angle_gamma   90.00
#
_symmetry.space_group_name_H-M   'P 1'
#
loop_
_entity.id
_entity.type
_entity.pdbx_description
1 polymer ?
#
loop_
_entity_poly.entity_id
_entity_poly.type
_entity_poly.pdbx_seq_one_letter_code
_entity_poly.pdbx_strand_id
1 'polypeptide(L)'
;EASAKSFRKPFQLDEGNYVLTSGTRMASGKVLARMVAFNVLKDQTTDVQLVMRHSAEEISVLGAMNPEAFYIPVSEGKAADKVSLLSTTGRGYFLLAVLGAGDEPSNHAIREMQAVAGKLKEWGRPVVVLGQNEAAVAKLNVNKDWHYGIDPEWEIREMLCEGCHTASKTLPVIAMCDSFGRVVYISTGYNTSLASQLTAVIDGI
;
A
#
# COMPACT_ATOMS: atom_id res chain seq x y z
N GLU A 1 14.31 25.19 -9.64
CA GLU A 1 15.29 24.07 -9.55
C GLU A 1 15.78 23.99 -8.11
N ALA A 2 15.22 23.10 -7.33
CA ALA A 2 15.80 22.79 -6.04
C ALA A 2 17.11 22.04 -6.31
N SER A 3 18.20 22.70 -6.04
CA SER A 3 19.55 22.20 -6.24
C SER A 3 19.70 20.84 -5.51
N ALA A 4 20.15 19.80 -6.21
CA ALA A 4 20.51 18.51 -5.64
C ALA A 4 21.49 18.61 -4.45
N LYS A 5 22.07 19.76 -4.19
CA LYS A 5 22.95 20.03 -3.04
C LYS A 5 22.22 20.11 -1.70
N SER A 6 20.92 20.45 -1.67
CA SER A 6 20.16 20.59 -0.40
C SER A 6 19.83 19.27 0.27
N PHE A 7 19.84 18.16 -0.49
CA PHE A 7 19.53 16.83 0.02
C PHE A 7 20.76 16.02 0.46
N ARG A 8 21.95 16.60 0.44
CA ARG A 8 23.19 15.93 0.87
C ARG A 8 23.51 16.06 2.36
N LYS A 9 22.65 16.71 3.13
CA LYS A 9 22.83 16.79 4.57
C LYS A 9 22.24 15.54 5.23
N PRO A 10 23.01 14.77 5.98
CA PRO A 10 22.47 13.67 6.76
C PRO A 10 21.51 14.23 7.83
N PHE A 11 20.43 13.53 8.07
CA PHE A 11 19.53 13.76 9.20
C PHE A 11 19.35 12.45 9.96
N GLN A 12 19.11 12.58 11.24
CA GLN A 12 18.87 11.43 12.10
C GLN A 12 17.41 11.06 12.05
N LEU A 13 17.16 9.77 11.92
CA LEU A 13 15.83 9.18 12.01
C LEU A 13 15.92 8.03 13.04
N ASP A 14 14.81 7.79 13.72
CA ASP A 14 14.67 6.61 14.56
C ASP A 14 14.68 5.36 13.68
N GLU A 15 14.97 4.20 14.30
CA GLU A 15 14.90 2.94 13.57
C GLU A 15 13.46 2.70 13.06
N GLY A 16 13.32 2.29 11.78
CA GLY A 16 12.00 2.10 11.19
C GLY A 16 12.01 2.05 9.67
N ASN A 17 10.82 1.92 9.13
CA ASN A 17 10.57 1.98 7.69
C ASN A 17 10.12 3.38 7.30
N TYR A 18 10.73 3.89 6.25
CA TYR A 18 10.47 5.24 5.76
C TYR A 18 10.19 5.21 4.26
N VAL A 19 9.44 6.19 3.83
CA VAL A 19 9.23 6.46 2.42
C VAL A 19 9.69 7.89 2.14
N LEU A 20 10.68 8.02 1.28
CA LEU A 20 11.06 9.29 0.73
C LEU A 20 10.18 9.58 -0.49
N THR A 21 9.39 10.63 -0.41
CA THR A 21 8.55 11.09 -1.53
C THR A 21 9.10 12.40 -2.06
N SER A 22 9.29 12.48 -3.36
CA SER A 22 9.59 13.74 -4.04
C SER A 22 8.61 13.95 -5.18
N GLY A 23 8.10 15.17 -5.29
CA GLY A 23 7.19 15.57 -6.36
C GLY A 23 7.73 16.77 -7.10
N THR A 24 7.67 16.74 -8.42
CA THR A 24 7.98 17.89 -9.28
C THR A 24 6.76 18.21 -10.12
N ARG A 25 6.29 19.45 -10.05
CA ARG A 25 5.24 19.91 -10.96
C ARG A 25 5.88 20.30 -12.30
N MET A 26 5.43 19.67 -13.37
CA MET A 26 5.84 19.98 -14.72
C MET A 26 5.15 21.25 -15.25
N ALA A 27 5.72 21.87 -16.27
CA ALA A 27 5.10 23.00 -16.96
C ALA A 27 3.69 22.70 -17.52
N SER A 28 3.40 21.41 -17.80
CA SER A 28 2.09 20.92 -18.21
C SER A 28 1.06 20.86 -17.06
N GLY A 29 1.47 21.20 -15.82
CA GLY A 29 0.64 21.04 -14.62
C GLY A 29 0.64 19.64 -14.03
N LYS A 30 1.18 18.62 -14.72
CA LYS A 30 1.31 17.26 -14.24
C LYS A 30 2.34 17.20 -13.12
N VAL A 31 2.03 16.48 -12.05
CA VAL A 31 2.96 16.23 -10.96
C VAL A 31 3.62 14.87 -11.19
N LEU A 32 4.93 14.86 -11.30
CA LEU A 32 5.72 13.64 -11.24
C LEU A 32 6.10 13.41 -9.79
N ALA A 33 5.57 12.35 -9.21
CA ALA A 33 5.96 11.88 -7.88
C ALA A 33 6.88 10.67 -8.00
N ARG A 34 7.91 10.64 -7.16
CA ARG A 34 8.79 9.48 -6.98
C ARG A 34 8.79 9.13 -5.51
N MET A 35 8.75 7.85 -5.25
CA MET A 35 8.78 7.30 -3.89
C MET A 35 9.88 6.24 -3.82
N VAL A 36 10.65 6.29 -2.75
CA VAL A 36 11.67 5.28 -2.44
C VAL A 36 11.43 4.87 -1.00
N ALA A 37 11.13 3.60 -0.77
CA ALA A 37 11.10 3.05 0.58
C ALA A 37 12.51 2.65 1.00
N PHE A 38 12.81 2.85 2.27
CA PHE A 38 14.08 2.45 2.86
C PHE A 38 13.90 2.14 4.34
N ASN A 39 14.80 1.33 4.85
CA ASN A 39 14.85 0.99 6.27
C ASN A 39 15.98 1.75 6.94
N VAL A 40 15.70 2.31 8.10
CA VAL A 40 16.72 2.81 9.02
C VAL A 40 16.93 1.76 10.10
N LEU A 41 18.13 1.24 10.20
CA LEU A 41 18.54 0.30 11.24
C LEU A 41 19.33 1.03 12.31
N LYS A 42 19.22 0.55 13.53
CA LYS A 42 19.93 1.13 14.68
C LYS A 42 21.43 1.22 14.40
N ASP A 43 22.01 2.38 14.70
CA ASP A 43 23.44 2.68 14.57
C ASP A 43 24.01 2.48 13.15
N GLN A 44 23.16 2.55 12.12
CA GLN A 44 23.58 2.43 10.73
C GLN A 44 23.23 3.69 9.94
N THR A 45 24.03 3.94 8.89
CA THR A 45 23.75 4.98 7.91
C THR A 45 23.15 4.33 6.66
N THR A 46 21.97 4.82 6.26
CA THR A 46 21.30 4.38 5.02
C THR A 46 21.43 5.48 3.98
N ASP A 47 22.13 5.19 2.89
CA ASP A 47 22.20 6.10 1.74
C ASP A 47 21.00 5.85 0.82
N VAL A 48 20.16 6.86 0.65
CA VAL A 48 18.99 6.80 -0.22
C VAL A 48 19.22 7.66 -1.44
N GLN A 49 19.17 7.06 -2.62
CA GLN A 49 19.25 7.79 -3.88
C GLN A 49 17.86 7.88 -4.54
N LEU A 50 17.36 9.09 -4.68
CA LEU A 50 16.16 9.38 -5.45
C LEU A 50 16.57 9.84 -6.85
N VAL A 51 16.43 8.97 -7.84
CA VAL A 51 16.72 9.30 -9.24
C VAL A 51 15.44 9.77 -9.91
N MET A 52 15.35 11.07 -10.21
CA MET A 52 14.27 11.65 -10.99
C MET A 52 14.54 11.42 -12.47
N ARG A 53 13.97 10.36 -13.04
CA ARG A 53 14.02 10.09 -14.49
C ARG A 53 12.72 10.57 -15.15
N HIS A 54 12.83 11.07 -16.37
CA HIS A 54 11.68 11.57 -17.14
C HIS A 54 10.80 10.45 -17.74
N SER A 55 11.17 9.19 -17.59
CA SER A 55 10.37 8.05 -18.09
C SER A 55 9.49 7.49 -16.98
N ALA A 56 8.21 7.35 -17.29
CA ALA A 56 7.18 6.78 -16.40
C ALA A 56 7.36 5.26 -16.12
N GLU A 57 8.49 4.66 -16.49
CA GLU A 57 8.62 3.20 -16.59
C GLU A 57 9.38 2.51 -15.43
N GLU A 58 9.93 3.27 -14.48
CA GLU A 58 10.61 2.63 -13.33
C GLU A 58 9.90 2.92 -12.01
N ILE A 59 8.86 2.16 -11.75
CA ILE A 59 8.26 2.08 -10.41
C ILE A 59 9.23 1.30 -9.53
N SER A 60 9.63 1.88 -8.39
CA SER A 60 10.46 1.19 -7.43
C SER A 60 9.70 0.01 -6.84
N VAL A 61 10.22 -1.20 -7.01
CA VAL A 61 9.69 -2.40 -6.38
C VAL A 61 10.24 -2.45 -4.96
N LEU A 62 9.35 -2.46 -3.97
CA LEU A 62 9.69 -2.44 -2.55
C LEU A 62 9.87 -3.84 -1.97
N GLY A 63 9.30 -4.82 -2.63
CA GLY A 63 9.31 -6.21 -2.20
C GLY A 63 8.46 -7.09 -3.10
N ALA A 64 8.24 -8.30 -2.64
CA ALA A 64 7.46 -9.29 -3.37
C ALA A 64 6.45 -9.99 -2.46
N MET A 65 5.33 -10.38 -3.06
CA MET A 65 4.31 -11.21 -2.44
C MET A 65 3.91 -12.35 -3.39
N ASN A 66 3.30 -13.40 -2.86
CA ASN A 66 2.70 -14.42 -3.70
C ASN A 66 1.28 -13.97 -4.13
N PRO A 67 1.04 -13.65 -5.42
CA PRO A 67 -0.29 -13.24 -5.88
C PRO A 67 -1.31 -14.39 -5.87
N GLU A 68 -0.84 -15.64 -5.80
CA GLU A 68 -1.68 -16.83 -5.62
C GLU A 68 -2.05 -17.11 -4.16
N ALA A 69 -1.68 -16.23 -3.21
CA ALA A 69 -2.08 -16.36 -1.82
C ALA A 69 -3.61 -16.37 -1.68
N PHE A 70 -4.12 -17.24 -0.80
CA PHE A 70 -5.54 -17.47 -0.64
C PHE A 70 -6.14 -16.63 0.47
N TYR A 71 -7.36 -16.19 0.25
CA TYR A 71 -8.22 -15.60 1.26
C TYR A 71 -9.63 -16.14 1.14
N ILE A 72 -10.49 -15.90 2.12
CA ILE A 72 -11.90 -16.30 2.10
C ILE A 72 -12.74 -15.09 1.73
N PRO A 73 -13.33 -15.02 0.53
CA PRO A 73 -14.18 -13.89 0.15
C PRO A 73 -15.47 -13.85 0.96
N VAL A 74 -15.94 -12.65 1.23
CA VAL A 74 -17.23 -12.41 1.91
C VAL A 74 -18.15 -11.69 0.94
N SER A 75 -19.25 -12.33 0.59
CA SER A 75 -20.32 -11.75 -0.24
C SER A 75 -21.63 -11.82 0.53
N GLU A 76 -22.38 -10.71 0.53
CA GLU A 76 -23.64 -10.60 1.27
C GLU A 76 -23.55 -10.98 2.75
N GLY A 77 -22.37 -10.70 3.36
CA GLY A 77 -22.10 -11.00 4.77
C GLY A 77 -21.76 -12.46 5.08
N LYS A 78 -21.60 -13.32 4.07
CA LYS A 78 -21.24 -14.73 4.23
C LYS A 78 -19.89 -15.05 3.62
N ALA A 79 -19.09 -15.83 4.36
CA ALA A 79 -17.87 -16.41 3.85
C ALA A 79 -18.16 -17.45 2.77
N ALA A 80 -17.33 -17.46 1.73
CA ALA A 80 -17.38 -18.45 0.65
C ALA A 80 -16.16 -19.39 0.70
N ASP A 81 -15.94 -20.18 -0.34
CA ASP A 81 -14.74 -20.99 -0.47
C ASP A 81 -13.49 -20.11 -0.69
N LYS A 82 -12.33 -20.61 -0.26
CA LYS A 82 -11.05 -19.92 -0.46
C LYS A 82 -10.77 -19.69 -1.94
N VAL A 83 -10.34 -18.47 -2.28
CA VAL A 83 -9.92 -18.08 -3.62
C VAL A 83 -8.54 -17.42 -3.57
N SER A 84 -7.78 -17.46 -4.68
CA SER A 84 -6.52 -16.72 -4.73
C SER A 84 -6.77 -15.23 -4.97
N LEU A 85 -5.85 -14.40 -4.49
CA LEU A 85 -5.88 -12.97 -4.79
C LEU A 85 -5.89 -12.72 -6.29
N LEU A 86 -5.06 -13.46 -7.05
CA LEU A 86 -4.96 -13.33 -8.50
C LEU A 86 -6.30 -13.64 -9.20
N SER A 87 -7.06 -14.62 -8.70
CA SER A 87 -8.37 -14.94 -9.28
C SER A 87 -9.39 -13.81 -9.13
N THR A 88 -9.28 -13.01 -8.05
CA THR A 88 -10.13 -11.84 -7.80
C THR A 88 -9.61 -10.60 -8.50
N THR A 89 -8.31 -10.36 -8.45
CA THR A 89 -7.71 -9.12 -8.94
C THR A 89 -7.40 -9.13 -10.44
N GLY A 90 -7.26 -10.32 -11.00
CA GLY A 90 -6.88 -10.47 -12.41
C GLY A 90 -5.48 -9.92 -12.71
N ARG A 91 -5.28 -9.49 -13.96
CA ARG A 91 -3.98 -8.95 -14.40
C ARG A 91 -3.86 -7.46 -14.14
N GLY A 92 -2.66 -7.04 -13.76
CA GLY A 92 -2.31 -5.64 -13.52
C GLY A 92 -2.16 -5.33 -12.05
N TYR A 93 -2.27 -4.05 -11.71
CA TYR A 93 -2.17 -3.59 -10.33
C TYR A 93 -3.47 -3.80 -9.56
N PHE A 94 -3.34 -3.90 -8.23
CA PHE A 94 -4.45 -3.92 -7.29
C PHE A 94 -4.03 -3.31 -5.95
N LEU A 95 -5.00 -2.80 -5.21
CA LEU A 95 -4.81 -2.32 -3.84
C LEU A 95 -5.28 -3.40 -2.87
N LEU A 96 -4.42 -3.75 -1.91
CA LEU A 96 -4.70 -4.72 -0.86
C LEU A 96 -4.61 -4.03 0.49
N ALA A 97 -5.67 -4.12 1.28
CA ALA A 97 -5.76 -3.55 2.61
C ALA A 97 -6.08 -4.66 3.63
N VAL A 98 -5.19 -4.91 4.58
CA VAL A 98 -5.41 -5.81 5.71
C VAL A 98 -5.64 -4.96 6.96
N LEU A 99 -6.84 -5.05 7.54
CA LEU A 99 -7.34 -4.11 8.53
C LEU A 99 -7.78 -4.84 9.80
N GLY A 100 -7.50 -4.25 10.95
CA GLY A 100 -8.14 -4.60 12.21
C GLY A 100 -9.57 -4.08 12.27
N ALA A 101 -10.42 -4.71 13.08
CA ALA A 101 -11.79 -4.28 13.25
C ALA A 101 -11.98 -3.49 14.53
N GLY A 102 -12.31 -2.20 14.40
CA GLY A 102 -12.67 -1.35 15.52
C GLY A 102 -11.49 -0.70 16.24
N ASP A 103 -10.26 -0.86 15.74
CA ASP A 103 -9.12 -0.06 16.19
C ASP A 103 -9.02 1.25 15.40
N GLU A 104 -8.51 2.30 16.04
CA GLU A 104 -8.42 3.63 15.40
C GLU A 104 -7.47 3.67 14.21
N PRO A 105 -6.31 3.00 14.20
CA PRO A 105 -5.46 2.98 13.01
C PRO A 105 -6.18 2.44 11.76
N SER A 106 -6.93 1.34 11.89
CA SER A 106 -7.68 0.75 10.79
C SER A 106 -8.91 1.58 10.40
N ASN A 107 -9.62 2.16 11.38
CA ASN A 107 -10.71 3.09 11.12
C ASN A 107 -10.23 4.35 10.40
N HIS A 108 -9.06 4.86 10.75
CA HIS A 108 -8.44 5.98 10.05
C HIS A 108 -8.10 5.59 8.61
N ALA A 109 -7.44 4.44 8.41
CA ALA A 109 -7.06 3.97 7.08
C ALA A 109 -8.27 3.81 6.15
N ILE A 110 -9.39 3.24 6.64
CA ILE A 110 -10.60 3.10 5.85
C ILE A 110 -11.21 4.45 5.46
N ARG A 111 -11.17 5.45 6.36
CA ARG A 111 -11.62 6.83 6.04
C ARG A 111 -10.73 7.48 4.97
N GLU A 112 -9.42 7.33 5.08
CA GLU A 112 -8.46 7.82 4.09
C GLU A 112 -8.66 7.18 2.70
N MET A 113 -8.89 5.85 2.67
CA MET A 113 -9.22 5.14 1.43
C MET A 113 -10.56 5.61 0.84
N GLN A 114 -11.56 5.87 1.68
CA GLN A 114 -12.85 6.44 1.24
C GLN A 114 -12.70 7.86 0.69
N ALA A 115 -11.84 8.68 1.28
CA ALA A 115 -11.58 10.04 0.79
C ALA A 115 -11.04 10.04 -0.65
N VAL A 116 -10.34 8.98 -1.06
CA VAL A 116 -9.83 8.80 -2.43
C VAL A 116 -10.61 7.78 -3.25
N ALA A 117 -11.81 7.37 -2.81
CA ALA A 117 -12.61 6.35 -3.50
C ALA A 117 -12.93 6.72 -4.95
N GLY A 118 -13.16 8.00 -5.24
CA GLY A 118 -13.34 8.50 -6.61
C GLY A 118 -12.10 8.23 -7.48
N LYS A 119 -10.92 8.52 -6.95
CA LYS A 119 -9.65 8.28 -7.63
C LYS A 119 -9.39 6.77 -7.84
N LEU A 120 -9.67 5.95 -6.83
CA LEU A 120 -9.58 4.49 -6.93
C LEU A 120 -10.52 3.94 -8.01
N LYS A 121 -11.73 4.49 -8.10
CA LYS A 121 -12.71 4.12 -9.13
C LYS A 121 -12.24 4.51 -10.54
N GLU A 122 -11.71 5.73 -10.71
CA GLU A 122 -11.14 6.18 -11.99
C GLU A 122 -9.92 5.35 -12.40
N TRP A 123 -9.10 4.94 -11.44
CA TRP A 123 -7.97 4.03 -11.66
C TRP A 123 -8.42 2.67 -12.20
N GLY A 124 -9.64 2.24 -11.87
CA GLY A 124 -10.30 1.08 -12.47
C GLY A 124 -9.65 -0.27 -12.13
N ARG A 125 -8.91 -0.33 -11.03
CA ARG A 125 -8.24 -1.54 -10.57
C ARG A 125 -8.89 -2.07 -9.30
N PRO A 126 -8.82 -3.38 -9.04
CA PRO A 126 -9.42 -3.99 -7.86
C PRO A 126 -8.85 -3.44 -6.56
N VAL A 127 -9.75 -3.27 -5.59
CA VAL A 127 -9.43 -3.00 -4.18
C VAL A 127 -9.91 -4.18 -3.38
N VAL A 128 -9.02 -4.83 -2.64
CA VAL A 128 -9.34 -5.96 -1.77
C VAL A 128 -9.11 -5.55 -0.32
N VAL A 129 -10.12 -5.70 0.51
CA VAL A 129 -10.08 -5.36 1.94
C VAL A 129 -10.28 -6.64 2.76
N LEU A 130 -9.31 -6.96 3.59
CA LEU A 130 -9.30 -8.16 4.41
C LEU A 130 -9.42 -7.82 5.89
N GLY A 131 -10.26 -8.58 6.58
CA GLY A 131 -10.36 -8.59 8.03
C GLY A 131 -10.08 -9.98 8.58
N GLN A 132 -10.06 -10.13 9.91
CA GLN A 132 -9.77 -11.42 10.54
C GLN A 132 -10.92 -12.42 10.48
N ASN A 133 -12.16 -11.93 10.45
CA ASN A 133 -13.37 -12.74 10.46
C ASN A 133 -14.55 -11.97 9.85
N GLU A 134 -15.70 -12.63 9.69
CA GLU A 134 -16.91 -12.02 9.11
C GLU A 134 -17.37 -10.77 9.87
N ALA A 135 -17.33 -10.80 11.18
CA ALA A 135 -17.74 -9.65 12.00
C ALA A 135 -16.82 -8.43 11.81
N ALA A 136 -15.52 -8.67 11.60
CA ALA A 136 -14.56 -7.64 11.25
C ALA A 136 -14.86 -7.07 9.86
N VAL A 137 -15.05 -7.94 8.87
CA VAL A 137 -15.36 -7.55 7.49
C VAL A 137 -16.67 -6.76 7.42
N ALA A 138 -17.70 -7.13 8.18
CA ALA A 138 -18.96 -6.40 8.22
C ALA A 138 -18.80 -4.94 8.65
N LYS A 139 -17.86 -4.66 9.57
CA LYS A 139 -17.54 -3.29 9.99
C LYS A 139 -16.69 -2.52 8.97
N LEU A 140 -15.92 -3.22 8.17
CA LEU A 140 -15.03 -2.65 7.16
C LEU A 140 -15.72 -2.46 5.81
N ASN A 141 -16.91 -3.03 5.60
CA ASN A 141 -17.65 -2.98 4.34
C ASN A 141 -18.32 -1.62 4.16
N VAL A 142 -17.58 -0.66 3.66
CA VAL A 142 -17.97 0.75 3.52
C VAL A 142 -18.14 1.19 2.05
N ASN A 143 -17.66 0.40 1.11
CA ASN A 143 -17.73 0.71 -0.32
C ASN A 143 -18.05 -0.57 -1.12
N LYS A 144 -19.20 -0.60 -1.76
CA LYS A 144 -19.70 -1.76 -2.51
C LYS A 144 -18.88 -2.12 -3.77
N ASP A 145 -18.05 -1.19 -4.24
CA ASP A 145 -17.19 -1.41 -5.41
C ASP A 145 -15.87 -2.14 -5.03
N TRP A 146 -15.64 -2.41 -3.74
CA TRP A 146 -14.46 -3.11 -3.24
C TRP A 146 -14.77 -4.58 -2.95
N HIS A 147 -13.75 -5.43 -3.04
CA HIS A 147 -13.84 -6.83 -2.66
C HIS A 147 -13.50 -6.98 -1.18
N TYR A 148 -14.28 -7.80 -0.48
CA TYR A 148 -14.07 -8.04 0.95
C TYR A 148 -13.80 -9.51 1.23
N GLY A 149 -12.97 -9.78 2.23
CA GLY A 149 -12.65 -11.13 2.60
C GLY A 149 -11.97 -11.26 3.96
N ILE A 150 -11.64 -12.50 4.28
CA ILE A 150 -11.09 -12.91 5.57
C ILE A 150 -9.68 -13.47 5.36
N ASP A 151 -8.75 -12.98 6.16
CA ASP A 151 -7.41 -13.52 6.38
C ASP A 151 -7.31 -13.95 7.86
N PRO A 152 -7.83 -15.14 8.24
CA PRO A 152 -8.07 -15.50 9.62
C PRO A 152 -6.79 -15.63 10.45
N GLU A 153 -5.75 -16.16 9.83
CA GLU A 153 -4.44 -16.38 10.45
C GLU A 153 -3.43 -15.29 10.14
N TRP A 154 -3.88 -14.22 9.47
CA TRP A 154 -3.02 -13.12 9.04
C TRP A 154 -1.88 -13.54 8.08
N GLU A 155 -2.09 -14.62 7.32
CA GLU A 155 -1.09 -15.16 6.38
C GLU A 155 -0.69 -14.14 5.30
N ILE A 156 -1.66 -13.42 4.75
CA ILE A 156 -1.41 -12.39 3.74
C ILE A 156 -0.68 -11.19 4.34
N ARG A 157 -1.07 -10.77 5.56
CA ARG A 157 -0.35 -9.72 6.29
C ARG A 157 1.11 -10.10 6.52
N GLU A 158 1.36 -11.30 7.06
CA GLU A 158 2.71 -11.79 7.32
C GLU A 158 3.55 -11.84 6.05
N MET A 159 2.99 -12.41 4.99
CA MET A 159 3.64 -12.51 3.68
C MET A 159 4.03 -11.13 3.12
N LEU A 160 3.14 -10.13 3.17
CA LEU A 160 3.43 -8.76 2.73
C LEU A 160 4.56 -8.13 3.55
N CYS A 161 4.47 -8.24 4.87
CA CYS A 161 5.45 -7.64 5.77
C CYS A 161 6.83 -8.30 5.62
N GLU A 162 6.88 -9.61 5.48
CA GLU A 162 8.12 -10.35 5.26
C GLU A 162 8.72 -10.08 3.89
N GLY A 163 7.89 -10.13 2.84
CA GLY A 163 8.34 -9.88 1.47
C GLY A 163 8.82 -8.46 1.21
N CYS A 164 8.39 -7.50 2.03
CA CYS A 164 8.83 -6.11 1.98
C CYS A 164 9.81 -5.74 3.10
N HIS A 165 10.21 -6.69 3.94
CA HIS A 165 11.11 -6.47 5.09
C HIS A 165 10.67 -5.30 5.98
N THR A 166 9.35 -5.19 6.25
CA THR A 166 8.84 -4.10 7.08
C THR A 166 9.30 -4.25 8.53
N ALA A 167 9.68 -3.16 9.19
CA ALA A 167 10.08 -3.19 10.60
C ALA A 167 8.90 -3.49 11.53
N SER A 168 7.69 -3.17 11.11
CA SER A 168 6.46 -3.39 11.88
C SER A 168 5.46 -4.23 11.08
N LYS A 169 4.79 -5.16 11.76
CA LYS A 169 3.64 -5.90 11.25
C LYS A 169 2.31 -5.38 11.81
N THR A 170 2.31 -4.14 12.30
CA THR A 170 1.14 -3.51 12.93
C THR A 170 0.08 -3.20 11.89
N LEU A 171 -1.16 -3.55 12.19
CA LEU A 171 -2.32 -3.17 11.38
C LEU A 171 -2.61 -1.65 11.48
N PRO A 172 -3.14 -1.07 10.43
CA PRO A 172 -3.43 -1.64 9.11
C PRO A 172 -2.16 -1.92 8.29
N VAL A 173 -2.24 -2.85 7.35
CA VAL A 173 -1.22 -3.05 6.30
C VAL A 173 -1.89 -2.76 4.96
N ILE A 174 -1.43 -1.71 4.28
CA ILE A 174 -1.95 -1.27 2.98
C ILE A 174 -0.85 -1.41 1.95
N ALA A 175 -1.09 -2.18 0.90
CA ALA A 175 -0.09 -2.42 -0.13
C ALA A 175 -0.68 -2.25 -1.53
N MET A 176 0.09 -1.72 -2.46
CA MET A 176 -0.22 -1.75 -3.88
C MET A 176 0.70 -2.75 -4.56
N CYS A 177 0.10 -3.73 -5.19
CA CYS A 177 0.76 -4.88 -5.77
C CYS A 177 0.38 -5.06 -7.23
N ASP A 178 1.14 -5.86 -7.95
CA ASP A 178 0.75 -6.29 -9.28
C ASP A 178 0.55 -7.81 -9.37
N SER A 179 0.00 -8.25 -10.50
CA SER A 179 -0.28 -9.67 -10.77
C SER A 179 0.97 -10.56 -10.87
N PHE A 180 2.18 -9.98 -10.87
CA PHE A 180 3.45 -10.70 -10.79
C PHE A 180 3.99 -10.79 -9.36
N GLY A 181 3.25 -10.23 -8.40
CA GLY A 181 3.63 -10.22 -6.99
C GLY A 181 4.61 -9.11 -6.62
N ARG A 182 4.86 -8.12 -7.48
CA ARG A 182 5.69 -6.97 -7.12
C ARG A 182 4.89 -6.02 -6.25
N VAL A 183 5.45 -5.62 -5.13
CA VAL A 183 4.88 -4.61 -4.23
C VAL A 183 5.53 -3.27 -4.54
N VAL A 184 4.74 -2.29 -4.95
CA VAL A 184 5.19 -0.94 -5.33
C VAL A 184 4.87 0.13 -4.30
N TYR A 185 4.04 -0.20 -3.34
CA TYR A 185 3.72 0.61 -2.16
C TYR A 185 3.38 -0.29 -0.99
N ILE A 186 3.82 0.07 0.20
CA ILE A 186 3.38 -0.54 1.45
C ILE A 186 3.40 0.48 2.58
N SER A 187 2.37 0.44 3.40
CA SER A 187 2.22 1.22 4.64
C SER A 187 1.76 0.30 5.75
N THR A 188 2.36 0.42 6.92
CA THR A 188 2.00 -0.36 8.11
C THR A 188 1.69 0.57 9.27
N GLY A 189 0.68 0.23 10.06
CA GLY A 189 0.26 1.02 11.21
C GLY A 189 -0.42 2.35 10.85
N TYR A 190 -0.44 3.28 11.80
CA TYR A 190 -1.12 4.56 11.65
C TYR A 190 -0.40 5.46 10.64
N ASN A 191 -1.11 5.89 9.60
CA ASN A 191 -0.56 6.74 8.55
C ASN A 191 -1.51 7.90 8.21
N THR A 192 -1.17 9.12 8.63
CA THR A 192 -1.97 10.33 8.42
C THR A 192 -1.92 10.87 6.98
N SER A 193 -1.08 10.31 6.14
CA SER A 193 -0.88 10.74 4.75
C SER A 193 -1.29 9.66 3.74
N LEU A 194 -2.06 8.65 4.16
CA LEU A 194 -2.40 7.49 3.34
C LEU A 194 -3.10 7.90 2.04
N ALA A 195 -4.11 8.75 2.10
CA ALA A 195 -4.86 9.21 0.93
C ALA A 195 -3.96 9.89 -0.11
N SER A 196 -3.08 10.80 0.34
CA SER A 196 -2.16 11.51 -0.56
C SER A 196 -1.11 10.57 -1.16
N GLN A 197 -0.61 9.60 -0.39
CA GLN A 197 0.34 8.60 -0.85
C GLN A 197 -0.29 7.67 -1.89
N LEU A 198 -1.50 7.17 -1.65
CA LEU A 198 -2.22 6.35 -2.62
C LEU A 198 -2.47 7.09 -3.92
N THR A 199 -2.89 8.36 -3.83
CA THR A 199 -3.06 9.21 -5.03
C THR A 199 -1.76 9.34 -5.81
N ALA A 200 -0.65 9.63 -5.14
CA ALA A 200 0.66 9.78 -5.77
C ALA A 200 1.13 8.48 -6.46
N VAL A 201 0.91 7.33 -5.83
CA VAL A 201 1.25 6.02 -6.43
C VAL A 201 0.39 5.75 -7.65
N ILE A 202 -0.93 5.96 -7.56
CA ILE A 202 -1.87 5.77 -8.70
C ILE A 202 -1.49 6.66 -9.89
N ASP A 203 -1.07 7.90 -9.64
CA ASP A 203 -0.65 8.83 -10.71
C ASP A 203 0.72 8.46 -11.33
N GLY A 204 1.47 7.60 -10.66
CA GLY A 204 2.80 7.14 -11.08
C GLY A 204 2.84 5.80 -11.83
N ILE A 205 1.73 5.04 -11.85
CA ILE A 205 1.65 3.67 -12.41
C ILE A 205 0.73 3.58 -13.62
#